data_7cc1b3aff18ac919e67076bf3567f6fe
#
_entry.id   7cc1b3aff18ac919e67076bf3567f6fe
#
_cell.length_a   1.000
_cell.length_b   1.000
_cell.length_c   1.000
_cell.angle_alpha   90.00
_cell.angle_beta   90.00
_cell.angle_gamma   90.00
#
_symmetry.space_group_name_H-M   'P 1'
#
loop_
_entity.id
_entity.type
_entity.pdbx_description
1 polymer ?
#
loop_
_entity_poly.entity_id
_entity_poly.type
_entity_poly.pdbx_seq_one_letter_code
_entity_poly.pdbx_strand_id
1 'polypeptide(L)'
;EAGYGEGGKPLDVQLRYNTNENHKRIAIAIASMWKPLGVEVELYNTETKVHYDELSRGVLEIARAGWLADYNDADNFLNLLKGGVDYNYGRYESEEYDRLMNEATAEPDPDKRIALLHRAEEVALDDSAAIPIYYYLSENVVSPRVTGFESNAFDIHRTRWLTLQD
;
A
#
# COMPACT_ATOMS: atom_id res chain seq x y z
N GLU A 1 -2.27 3.94 -28.93
CA GLU A 1 -1.21 4.84 -28.41
C GLU A 1 -1.89 6.14 -27.93
N ALA A 2 -1.68 6.51 -26.67
CA ALA A 2 -2.34 7.69 -26.05
C ALA A 2 -1.72 9.02 -26.48
N GLY A 3 -0.61 8.99 -27.27
CA GLY A 3 0.08 10.19 -27.79
C GLY A 3 0.95 10.92 -26.77
N TYR A 4 1.24 10.29 -25.62
CA TYR A 4 2.18 10.79 -24.62
C TYR A 4 3.50 10.00 -24.66
N GLY A 5 4.57 10.56 -24.06
CA GLY A 5 5.87 9.91 -23.94
C GLY A 5 6.88 10.33 -25.00
N GLU A 6 7.89 9.49 -25.23
CA GLU A 6 8.99 9.80 -26.14
C GLU A 6 8.51 10.11 -27.58
N GLY A 7 8.75 11.33 -28.05
CA GLY A 7 8.25 11.82 -29.35
C GLY A 7 6.80 12.32 -29.37
N GLY A 8 6.08 12.21 -28.27
CA GLY A 8 4.72 12.71 -28.08
C GLY A 8 4.66 13.97 -27.21
N LYS A 9 3.47 14.23 -26.64
CA LYS A 9 3.29 15.28 -25.62
C LYS A 9 3.82 14.79 -24.27
N PRO A 10 4.41 15.65 -23.43
CA PRO A 10 4.68 15.29 -22.04
C PRO A 10 3.38 14.97 -21.32
N LEU A 11 3.43 14.01 -20.40
CA LEU A 11 2.34 13.73 -19.49
C LEU A 11 2.64 14.42 -18.17
N ASP A 12 1.90 15.48 -17.85
CA ASP A 12 2.02 16.18 -16.58
C ASP A 12 1.13 15.49 -15.53
N VAL A 13 1.73 15.09 -14.42
CA VAL A 13 1.00 14.43 -13.31
C VAL A 13 1.42 15.01 -11.96
N GLN A 14 0.49 15.02 -11.00
CA GLN A 14 0.81 15.40 -9.63
C GLN A 14 0.92 14.15 -8.75
N LEU A 15 2.11 13.92 -8.17
CA LEU A 15 2.33 12.85 -7.19
C LEU A 15 2.26 13.40 -5.77
N ARG A 16 1.25 12.96 -5.05
CA ARG A 16 0.94 13.39 -3.68
C ARG A 16 1.47 12.41 -2.64
N TYR A 17 2.01 12.94 -1.55
CA TYR A 17 2.46 12.15 -0.40
C TYR A 17 2.29 12.92 0.90
N ASN A 18 2.12 12.20 2.02
CA ASN A 18 2.09 12.82 3.33
C ASN A 18 3.50 13.18 3.81
N THR A 19 3.63 14.27 4.55
CA THR A 19 4.92 14.78 5.06
C THR A 19 5.67 13.73 5.86
N ASN A 20 6.77 13.24 5.28
CA ASN A 20 7.70 12.27 5.85
C ASN A 20 8.93 12.21 4.95
N GLU A 21 10.13 12.19 5.52
CA GLU A 21 11.37 12.22 4.73
C GLU A 21 11.57 10.99 3.84
N ASN A 22 11.15 9.81 4.28
CA ASN A 22 11.24 8.60 3.46
C ASN A 22 10.24 8.67 2.30
N HIS A 23 9.00 9.13 2.55
CA HIS A 23 8.01 9.29 1.48
C HIS A 23 8.46 10.30 0.43
N LYS A 24 9.10 11.40 0.86
CA LYS A 24 9.70 12.39 -0.05
C LYS A 24 10.78 11.76 -0.93
N ARG A 25 11.71 10.98 -0.34
CA ARG A 25 12.77 10.31 -1.10
C ARG A 25 12.21 9.34 -2.13
N ILE A 26 11.18 8.58 -1.76
CA ILE A 26 10.48 7.65 -2.67
C ILE A 26 9.81 8.42 -3.81
N ALA A 27 9.08 9.50 -3.51
CA ALA A 27 8.42 10.33 -4.52
C ALA A 27 9.42 10.94 -5.51
N ILE A 28 10.57 11.42 -5.03
CA ILE A 28 11.67 11.92 -5.88
C ILE A 28 12.23 10.81 -6.78
N ALA A 29 12.43 9.60 -6.24
CA ALA A 29 12.91 8.47 -7.01
C ALA A 29 11.91 8.07 -8.12
N ILE A 30 10.62 7.99 -7.80
CA ILE A 30 9.56 7.69 -8.78
C ILE A 30 9.55 8.76 -9.89
N ALA A 31 9.56 10.05 -9.53
CA ALA A 31 9.59 11.15 -10.50
C ALA A 31 10.82 11.04 -11.44
N SER A 32 11.98 10.70 -10.89
CA SER A 32 13.19 10.47 -11.66
C SER A 32 13.09 9.28 -12.62
N MET A 33 12.45 8.19 -12.18
CA MET A 33 12.24 6.98 -13.01
C MET A 33 11.24 7.22 -14.14
N TRP A 34 10.26 8.09 -13.94
CA TRP A 34 9.24 8.38 -14.94
C TRP A 34 9.66 9.41 -15.97
N LYS A 35 10.65 10.26 -15.64
CA LYS A 35 11.15 11.28 -16.56
C LYS A 35 11.60 10.75 -17.92
N PRO A 36 12.37 9.64 -18.04
CA PRO A 36 12.73 9.07 -19.35
C PRO A 36 11.52 8.57 -20.15
N LEU A 37 10.38 8.33 -19.50
CA LEU A 37 9.13 7.92 -20.15
C LEU A 37 8.32 9.12 -20.68
N GLY A 38 8.84 10.36 -20.52
CA GLY A 38 8.16 11.58 -20.94
C GLY A 38 7.07 12.02 -19.96
N VAL A 39 7.18 11.61 -18.68
CA VAL A 39 6.26 12.05 -17.62
C VAL A 39 6.92 13.15 -16.80
N GLU A 40 6.27 14.30 -16.73
CA GLU A 40 6.67 15.41 -15.85
C GLU A 40 5.87 15.31 -14.55
N VAL A 41 6.58 15.17 -13.43
CA VAL A 41 5.95 14.92 -12.12
C VAL A 41 6.10 16.14 -11.22
N GLU A 42 4.96 16.73 -10.85
CA GLU A 42 4.89 17.69 -9.77
C GLU A 42 4.78 16.96 -8.43
N LEU A 43 5.73 17.18 -7.53
CA LEU A 43 5.72 16.59 -6.18
C LEU A 43 5.00 17.52 -5.21
N TYR A 44 3.96 17.02 -4.57
CA TYR A 44 3.18 17.80 -3.62
C TYR A 44 2.98 17.04 -2.31
N ASN A 45 3.34 17.66 -1.18
CA ASN A 45 3.14 17.06 0.12
C ASN A 45 2.19 17.87 1.00
N THR A 46 1.43 17.16 1.79
CA THR A 46 0.57 17.74 2.83
C THR A 46 0.80 17.05 4.17
N GLU A 47 0.29 17.64 5.24
CA GLU A 47 0.25 17.02 6.55
C GLU A 47 -0.55 15.71 6.47
N THR A 48 -0.19 14.71 7.30
CA THR A 48 -0.72 13.35 7.22
C THR A 48 -2.24 13.29 7.24
N LYS A 49 -2.89 14.02 8.15
CA LYS A 49 -4.35 14.02 8.26
C LYS A 49 -5.02 14.61 7.03
N VAL A 50 -4.46 15.69 6.49
CA VAL A 50 -4.97 16.34 5.27
C VAL A 50 -4.83 15.40 4.08
N HIS A 51 -3.68 14.75 3.95
CA HIS A 51 -3.41 13.80 2.86
C HIS A 51 -4.43 12.65 2.83
N TYR A 52 -4.70 12.02 3.98
CA TYR A 52 -5.65 10.90 4.04
C TYR A 52 -7.12 11.36 3.94
N ASP A 53 -7.45 12.58 4.35
CA ASP A 53 -8.76 13.18 4.09
C ASP A 53 -8.98 13.40 2.57
N GLU A 54 -7.98 13.92 1.88
CA GLU A 54 -8.02 14.11 0.42
C GLU A 54 -8.09 12.76 -0.33
N LEU A 55 -7.35 11.74 0.13
CA LEU A 55 -7.44 10.37 -0.40
C LEU A 55 -8.86 9.81 -0.26
N SER A 56 -9.45 9.89 0.93
CA SER A 56 -10.80 9.36 1.18
C SER A 56 -11.87 10.05 0.35
N ARG A 57 -11.68 11.34 0.03
CA ARG A 57 -12.55 12.08 -0.88
C ARG A 57 -12.32 11.78 -2.37
N GLY A 58 -11.22 11.10 -2.71
CA GLY A 58 -10.88 10.76 -4.09
C GLY A 58 -10.54 11.97 -4.96
N VAL A 59 -9.94 13.01 -4.37
CA VAL A 59 -9.58 14.25 -5.09
C VAL A 59 -8.13 14.29 -5.54
N LEU A 60 -7.38 13.21 -5.36
CA LEU A 60 -5.97 13.09 -5.74
C LEU A 60 -5.84 12.28 -7.03
N GLU A 61 -4.96 12.72 -7.93
CA GLU A 61 -4.67 12.04 -9.19
C GLU A 61 -3.78 10.82 -8.97
N ILE A 62 -2.58 11.02 -8.43
CA ILE A 62 -1.67 9.96 -8.04
C ILE A 62 -1.23 10.24 -6.61
N ALA A 63 -1.37 9.25 -5.74
CA ALA A 63 -1.03 9.44 -4.34
C ALA A 63 -0.33 8.23 -3.74
N ARG A 64 0.66 8.51 -2.92
CA ARG A 64 1.28 7.52 -2.07
C ARG A 64 0.32 7.16 -0.94
N ALA A 65 0.07 5.87 -0.75
CA ALA A 65 -0.61 5.34 0.43
C ALA A 65 0.21 4.21 1.06
N GLY A 66 -0.19 3.74 2.21
CA GLY A 66 0.38 2.56 2.87
C GLY A 66 -0.61 2.01 3.88
N TRP A 67 -0.51 0.73 4.15
CA TRP A 67 -1.35 0.03 5.10
C TRP A 67 -0.51 -0.81 6.05
N LEU A 68 -0.87 -0.82 7.31
CA LEU A 68 -0.37 -1.75 8.31
C LEU A 68 -1.52 -2.71 8.63
N ALA A 69 -1.27 -4.01 8.54
CA ALA A 69 -2.31 -4.99 8.73
C ALA A 69 -2.89 -4.95 10.15
N ASP A 70 -4.20 -5.01 10.27
CA ASP A 70 -4.91 -5.15 11.55
C ASP A 70 -4.86 -6.58 12.07
N TYR A 71 -4.71 -7.55 11.16
CA TYR A 71 -4.55 -8.98 11.43
C TYR A 71 -3.71 -9.65 10.34
N ASN A 72 -3.12 -10.80 10.66
CA ASN A 72 -2.19 -11.52 9.78
C ASN A 72 -2.93 -12.38 8.75
N ASP A 73 -3.49 -11.74 7.73
CA ASP A 73 -4.12 -12.41 6.60
C ASP A 73 -3.99 -11.51 5.35
N ALA A 74 -3.88 -12.12 4.16
CA ALA A 74 -3.74 -11.40 2.89
C ALA A 74 -4.99 -10.58 2.56
N ASP A 75 -6.19 -11.01 2.98
CA ASP A 75 -7.42 -10.27 2.73
C ASP A 75 -7.45 -8.89 3.39
N ASN A 76 -6.68 -8.68 4.48
CA ASN A 76 -6.55 -7.38 5.11
C ASN A 76 -6.00 -6.30 4.16
N PHE A 77 -5.12 -6.70 3.25
CA PHE A 77 -4.57 -5.82 2.21
C PHE A 77 -5.45 -5.77 0.96
N LEU A 78 -5.90 -6.92 0.50
CA LEU A 78 -6.71 -7.00 -0.72
C LEU A 78 -8.08 -6.33 -0.54
N ASN A 79 -8.65 -6.38 0.65
CA ASN A 79 -9.94 -5.73 0.95
C ASN A 79 -9.89 -4.20 0.76
N LEU A 80 -8.70 -3.57 0.72
CA LEU A 80 -8.52 -2.15 0.44
C LEU A 80 -8.88 -1.76 -1.01
N LEU A 81 -8.94 -2.73 -1.92
CA LEU A 81 -9.26 -2.52 -3.33
C LEU A 81 -10.69 -2.95 -3.68
N LYS A 82 -11.42 -3.51 -2.72
CA LYS A 82 -12.78 -4.00 -2.94
C LYS A 82 -13.77 -2.85 -3.14
N GLY A 83 -14.69 -3.03 -4.06
CA GLY A 83 -15.75 -2.05 -4.33
C GLY A 83 -16.61 -1.76 -3.09
N GLY A 84 -16.94 -0.48 -2.87
CA GLY A 84 -17.77 -0.03 -1.74
C GLY A 84 -17.07 0.04 -0.39
N VAL A 85 -15.75 -0.20 -0.31
CA VAL A 85 -14.95 -0.04 0.91
C VAL A 85 -14.37 1.37 0.98
N ASP A 86 -14.48 2.03 2.15
CA ASP A 86 -14.02 3.42 2.35
C ASP A 86 -12.51 3.62 2.11
N TYR A 87 -11.71 2.57 2.30
CA TYR A 87 -10.26 2.57 2.08
C TYR A 87 -9.85 2.31 0.63
N ASN A 88 -10.79 2.03 -0.28
CA ASN A 88 -10.53 1.96 -1.71
C ASN A 88 -10.30 3.35 -2.29
N TYR A 89 -9.16 3.93 -1.94
CA TYR A 89 -8.81 5.31 -2.32
C TYR A 89 -8.67 5.50 -3.83
N GLY A 90 -8.23 4.47 -4.55
CA GLY A 90 -8.14 4.45 -6.01
C GLY A 90 -9.50 4.33 -6.71
N ARG A 91 -10.57 4.10 -5.96
CA ARG A 91 -11.94 3.85 -6.49
C ARG A 91 -11.96 2.78 -7.57
N TYR A 92 -11.14 1.76 -7.35
CA TYR A 92 -11.10 0.61 -8.22
C TYR A 92 -12.43 -0.14 -8.19
N GLU A 93 -12.94 -0.47 -9.37
CA GLU A 93 -14.19 -1.20 -9.55
C GLU A 93 -13.94 -2.35 -10.51
N SER A 94 -14.11 -3.59 -10.05
CA SER A 94 -13.99 -4.80 -10.85
C SER A 94 -14.93 -5.87 -10.31
N GLU A 95 -15.90 -6.27 -11.12
CA GLU A 95 -16.84 -7.33 -10.77
C GLU A 95 -16.12 -8.68 -10.53
N GLU A 96 -15.08 -8.97 -11.31
CA GLU A 96 -14.27 -10.20 -11.14
C GLU A 96 -13.50 -10.16 -9.81
N TYR A 97 -12.86 -9.04 -9.51
CA TYR A 97 -12.17 -8.85 -8.24
C TYR A 97 -13.09 -9.03 -7.03
N ASP A 98 -14.20 -8.32 -7.03
CA ASP A 98 -15.17 -8.36 -5.94
C ASP A 98 -15.79 -9.74 -5.77
N ARG A 99 -16.05 -10.46 -6.87
CA ARG A 99 -16.52 -11.83 -6.85
C ARG A 99 -15.50 -12.76 -6.20
N LEU A 100 -14.22 -12.68 -6.60
CA LEU A 100 -13.13 -13.50 -6.03
C LEU A 100 -12.95 -13.23 -4.52
N MET A 101 -13.00 -11.98 -4.10
CA MET A 101 -12.90 -11.59 -2.69
C MET A 101 -14.09 -12.12 -1.87
N ASN A 102 -15.31 -12.10 -2.44
CA ASN A 102 -16.50 -12.64 -1.78
C ASN A 102 -16.43 -14.17 -1.69
N GLU A 103 -15.97 -14.85 -2.73
CA GLU A 103 -15.75 -16.30 -2.74
C GLU A 103 -14.69 -16.70 -1.71
N ALA A 104 -13.56 -15.97 -1.64
CA ALA A 104 -12.53 -16.20 -0.63
C ALA A 104 -13.03 -16.02 0.80
N THR A 105 -13.93 -15.06 1.02
CA THR A 105 -14.53 -14.85 2.35
C THR A 105 -15.44 -16.02 2.77
N ALA A 106 -16.10 -16.67 1.83
CA ALA A 106 -17.02 -17.77 2.07
C ALA A 106 -16.33 -19.16 2.06
N GLU A 107 -15.09 -19.27 1.59
CA GLU A 107 -14.37 -20.53 1.40
C GLU A 107 -13.79 -21.05 2.72
N PRO A 108 -14.25 -22.21 3.24
CA PRO A 108 -13.75 -22.78 4.49
C PRO A 108 -12.42 -23.54 4.34
N ASP A 109 -12.05 -23.96 3.13
CA ASP A 109 -10.80 -24.66 2.85
C ASP A 109 -9.66 -23.63 2.71
N PRO A 110 -8.63 -23.66 3.59
CA PRO A 110 -7.58 -22.66 3.58
C PRO A 110 -6.78 -22.57 2.26
N ASP A 111 -6.52 -23.72 1.63
CA ASP A 111 -5.72 -23.77 0.42
C ASP A 111 -6.51 -23.19 -0.77
N LYS A 112 -7.81 -23.49 -0.86
CA LYS A 112 -8.68 -22.89 -1.86
C LYS A 112 -8.87 -21.40 -1.63
N ARG A 113 -9.03 -21.00 -0.36
CA ARG A 113 -9.14 -19.59 0.01
C ARG A 113 -7.89 -18.80 -0.44
N ILE A 114 -6.70 -19.32 -0.14
CA ILE A 114 -5.45 -18.70 -0.58
C ILE A 114 -5.39 -18.60 -2.11
N ALA A 115 -5.80 -19.63 -2.84
CA ALA A 115 -5.83 -19.61 -4.31
C ALA A 115 -6.77 -18.52 -4.86
N LEU A 116 -7.93 -18.32 -4.23
CA LEU A 116 -8.86 -17.24 -4.60
C LEU A 116 -8.27 -15.85 -4.32
N LEU A 117 -7.60 -15.66 -3.18
CA LEU A 117 -6.93 -14.39 -2.84
C LEU A 117 -5.78 -14.09 -3.81
N HIS A 118 -4.96 -15.08 -4.18
CA HIS A 118 -3.93 -14.93 -5.21
C HIS A 118 -4.52 -14.51 -6.56
N ARG A 119 -5.63 -15.15 -6.95
CA ARG A 119 -6.29 -14.77 -8.19
C ARG A 119 -6.84 -13.36 -8.16
N ALA A 120 -7.39 -12.91 -7.03
CA ALA A 120 -7.83 -11.53 -6.86
C ALA A 120 -6.65 -10.55 -6.96
N GLU A 121 -5.52 -10.86 -6.32
CA GLU A 121 -4.29 -10.06 -6.42
C GLU A 121 -3.82 -9.92 -7.87
N GLU A 122 -3.77 -11.03 -8.64
CA GLU A 122 -3.41 -11.00 -10.06
C GLU A 122 -4.32 -10.05 -10.85
N VAL A 123 -5.64 -10.15 -10.68
CA VAL A 123 -6.62 -9.27 -11.35
C VAL A 123 -6.35 -7.80 -11.03
N ALA A 124 -6.16 -7.46 -9.75
CA ALA A 124 -5.92 -6.08 -9.34
C ALA A 124 -4.59 -5.52 -9.88
N LEU A 125 -3.54 -6.35 -9.96
CA LEU A 125 -2.23 -5.95 -10.51
C LEU A 125 -2.28 -5.80 -12.03
N ASP A 126 -2.94 -6.71 -12.73
CA ASP A 126 -3.12 -6.64 -14.19
C ASP A 126 -3.94 -5.39 -14.59
N ASP A 127 -4.95 -5.05 -13.79
CA ASP A 127 -5.74 -3.83 -13.96
C ASP A 127 -5.01 -2.56 -13.51
N SER A 128 -3.83 -2.71 -12.91
CA SER A 128 -3.06 -1.58 -12.33
C SER A 128 -3.85 -0.81 -11.26
N ALA A 129 -4.68 -1.48 -10.47
CA ALA A 129 -5.47 -0.88 -9.39
C ALA A 129 -4.61 -0.21 -8.32
N ALA A 130 -3.40 -0.73 -8.11
CA ALA A 130 -2.36 -0.16 -7.26
C ALA A 130 -0.98 -0.51 -7.80
N ILE A 131 0.01 0.33 -7.52
CA ILE A 131 1.42 0.09 -7.84
C ILE A 131 2.16 -0.24 -6.53
N PRO A 132 2.44 -1.51 -6.24
CA PRO A 132 3.20 -1.90 -5.06
C PRO A 132 4.64 -1.37 -5.14
N ILE A 133 5.13 -0.78 -4.05
CA ILE A 133 6.48 -0.18 -4.02
C ILE A 133 7.42 -0.99 -3.13
N TYR A 134 7.04 -1.24 -1.87
CA TYR A 134 7.86 -1.97 -0.90
C TYR A 134 7.05 -2.42 0.31
N TYR A 135 7.60 -3.37 1.05
CA TYR A 135 7.11 -3.75 2.37
C TYR A 135 7.85 -2.96 3.46
N TYR A 136 7.11 -2.49 4.46
CA TYR A 136 7.73 -1.92 5.64
C TYR A 136 8.49 -2.98 6.43
N LEU A 137 9.65 -2.60 6.96
CA LEU A 137 10.41 -3.40 7.90
C LEU A 137 10.45 -2.69 9.25
N SER A 138 10.26 -3.45 10.32
CA SER A 138 10.50 -3.00 11.68
C SER A 138 11.90 -3.43 12.10
N GLU A 139 12.70 -2.46 12.52
CA GLU A 139 14.07 -2.70 13.01
C GLU A 139 14.12 -2.39 14.51
N ASN A 140 14.43 -3.40 15.32
CA ASN A 140 14.51 -3.28 16.76
C ASN A 140 15.94 -3.56 17.24
N VAL A 141 16.52 -2.62 17.96
CA VAL A 141 17.81 -2.80 18.65
C VAL A 141 17.53 -3.05 20.13
N VAL A 142 17.79 -4.27 20.56
CA VAL A 142 17.47 -4.73 21.92
C VAL A 142 18.77 -5.03 22.67
N SER A 143 18.92 -4.47 23.87
CA SER A 143 20.06 -4.77 24.74
C SER A 143 20.09 -6.28 25.09
N PRO A 144 21.28 -6.91 25.15
CA PRO A 144 21.42 -8.31 25.60
C PRO A 144 20.88 -8.55 27.03
N ARG A 145 20.76 -7.49 27.82
CA ARG A 145 20.19 -7.55 29.19
C ARG A 145 18.66 -7.65 29.20
N VAL A 146 17.99 -7.45 28.07
CA VAL A 146 16.53 -7.55 27.96
C VAL A 146 16.15 -8.95 27.48
N THR A 147 15.35 -9.64 28.28
CA THR A 147 14.77 -10.95 27.91
C THR A 147 13.25 -10.83 27.71
N GLY A 148 12.67 -11.80 27.00
CA GLY A 148 11.23 -11.80 26.68
C GLY A 148 10.85 -10.93 25.48
N PHE A 149 11.85 -10.38 24.76
CA PHE A 149 11.62 -9.72 23.49
C PHE A 149 11.54 -10.77 22.38
N GLU A 150 10.42 -10.82 21.70
CA GLU A 150 10.18 -11.72 20.57
C GLU A 150 9.69 -10.93 19.36
N SER A 151 10.29 -11.19 18.20
CA SER A 151 9.86 -10.61 16.93
C SER A 151 8.46 -11.12 16.57
N ASN A 152 7.60 -10.24 16.10
CA ASN A 152 6.25 -10.61 15.67
C ASN A 152 5.79 -9.73 14.50
N ALA A 153 4.79 -10.21 13.74
CA ALA A 153 4.32 -9.57 12.52
C ALA A 153 3.74 -8.15 12.72
N PHE A 154 3.32 -7.82 13.94
CA PHE A 154 2.73 -6.51 14.25
C PHE A 154 3.69 -5.56 14.94
N ASP A 155 4.92 -5.99 15.22
CA ASP A 155 5.91 -5.23 15.98
C ASP A 155 5.38 -4.72 17.33
N ILE A 156 4.53 -5.52 17.99
CA ILE A 156 3.93 -5.19 19.28
C ILE A 156 4.71 -5.89 20.39
N HIS A 157 5.48 -5.12 21.16
CA HIS A 157 6.30 -5.61 22.27
C HIS A 157 5.75 -5.09 23.60
N ARG A 158 4.93 -5.91 24.26
CA ARG A 158 4.31 -5.52 25.54
C ARG A 158 5.32 -5.60 26.66
N THR A 159 5.58 -4.49 27.34
CA THR A 159 6.57 -4.36 28.44
C THR A 159 6.38 -5.37 29.55
N ARG A 160 5.16 -5.85 29.80
CA ARG A 160 4.86 -6.88 30.79
C ARG A 160 5.57 -8.24 30.57
N TRP A 161 6.08 -8.46 29.34
CA TRP A 161 6.82 -9.69 28.98
C TRP A 161 8.33 -9.48 29.00
N LEU A 162 8.77 -8.24 29.13
CA LEU A 162 10.18 -7.88 29.11
C LEU A 162 10.74 -7.90 30.53
N THR A 163 11.92 -8.48 30.69
CA THR A 163 12.66 -8.48 31.95
C THR A 163 14.07 -7.96 31.73
N LEU A 164 14.54 -7.09 32.60
CA LEU A 164 15.90 -6.62 32.59
C LEU A 164 16.75 -7.51 33.52
N GLN A 165 17.82 -8.04 32.99
CA GLN A 165 18.83 -8.83 33.75
C GLN A 165 19.96 -7.88 34.21
N ASP A 166 20.49 -8.14 35.40
CA ASP A 166 21.60 -7.40 36.01
C ASP A 166 22.94 -7.62 35.27
#